data_6166ffcf9b4c6f4f3f714f8d62013202
#
_entry.id   6166ffcf9b4c6f4f3f714f8d62013202
#
_cell.length_a   1.000
_cell.length_b   1.000
_cell.length_c   1.000
_cell.angle_alpha   90.00
_cell.angle_beta   90.00
_cell.angle_gamma   90.00
#
_symmetry.space_group_name_H-M   'P 1'
#
loop_
_entity.id
_entity.type
_entity.pdbx_description
1 polymer ?
#
loop_
_entity_poly.entity_id
_entity_poly.type
_entity_poly.pdbx_seq_one_letter_code
_entity_poly.pdbx_strand_id
1 'polypeptide(L)'
;MNTPNSANRNRAAERFNSFSRRNFLRGLGAAIALPALESFLPRLNAAALSQAAAAGAVTASGAPLRLAFFEFANGTHPAKWWPTGGERDFVLNETMEAMAPIRNKLQIFGGLDLEGATAGPDGAGDHGRAGGAFLTGVRPKKTQGADFRSGVSVDQIVAQRVGHLTPFKSLEISCDSLRTAGDCDSGYSCVYQHNMSWASPTSPVAPEANPRLLFERLFGSGSPAERKQNLITRQRQQRSILDYVSNESLSIGRELAANSKEGRGAGGLTSRDKEKLDQYLTSIREIEQRIERAEKSVTAHATPSMETPSGIPESYTEYVRLNMDMLHLAFETDNTRVATFLLAGDGSNRSFDEIGIPDGHHYCTHHGGKADLIAKTCLIDKWYATQFAYFLEKLDKTKDVDGNSILDNSMIMYGCGNGDGNRHTHANLPIILAGGGGGSLNGGRYVKHPSVPLTNLYLSLMDRMGGPERVEHFADSTGRLENV
;
A
#
# COMPACT_ATOMS: atom_id res chain seq x y z
N MET A 1 -64.67 21.80 -20.37
CA MET A 1 -63.84 21.03 -19.40
C MET A 1 -62.63 20.50 -20.12
N ASN A 2 -61.48 21.20 -19.96
CA ASN A 2 -60.25 20.82 -20.65
C ASN A 2 -59.45 19.83 -19.76
N THR A 3 -59.25 18.62 -20.25
CA THR A 3 -58.37 17.61 -19.64
C THR A 3 -56.89 18.02 -19.85
N PRO A 4 -56.02 18.02 -18.81
CA PRO A 4 -54.63 18.37 -18.97
C PRO A 4 -53.88 17.24 -19.69
N ASN A 5 -53.10 17.64 -20.66
CA ASN A 5 -52.28 16.89 -21.61
C ASN A 5 -51.30 15.95 -20.92
N SER A 6 -51.34 14.64 -21.24
CA SER A 6 -50.51 13.57 -20.71
C SER A 6 -48.99 13.79 -20.93
N ALA A 7 -48.65 14.54 -21.96
CA ALA A 7 -47.26 14.88 -22.28
C ALA A 7 -46.55 15.75 -21.21
N ASN A 8 -47.31 16.55 -20.47
CA ASN A 8 -46.75 17.39 -19.40
C ASN A 8 -46.47 16.61 -18.11
N ARG A 9 -47.21 15.48 -17.87
CA ARG A 9 -46.94 14.62 -16.70
C ARG A 9 -45.68 13.81 -16.87
N ASN A 10 -45.38 13.36 -18.09
CA ASN A 10 -44.14 12.62 -18.36
C ASN A 10 -42.86 13.48 -18.23
N ARG A 11 -42.92 14.73 -18.72
CA ARG A 11 -41.81 15.68 -18.55
C ARG A 11 -41.56 16.10 -17.09
N ALA A 12 -42.60 16.15 -16.26
CA ALA A 12 -42.44 16.41 -14.82
C ALA A 12 -41.84 15.23 -14.09
N ALA A 13 -42.25 14.00 -14.44
CA ALA A 13 -41.65 12.75 -13.88
C ALA A 13 -40.20 12.54 -14.30
N GLU A 14 -39.86 12.85 -15.55
CA GLU A 14 -38.46 12.82 -16.03
C GLU A 14 -37.58 13.87 -15.33
N ARG A 15 -38.09 15.09 -15.11
CA ARG A 15 -37.42 16.13 -14.34
C ARG A 15 -37.23 15.74 -12.86
N PHE A 16 -38.23 15.10 -12.26
CA PHE A 16 -38.15 14.64 -10.86
C PHE A 16 -37.12 13.50 -10.70
N ASN A 17 -37.08 12.56 -11.65
CA ASN A 17 -36.07 11.50 -11.67
C ASN A 17 -34.62 12.03 -11.88
N SER A 18 -34.46 13.05 -12.74
CA SER A 18 -33.15 13.68 -12.95
C SER A 18 -32.69 14.46 -11.71
N PHE A 19 -33.61 15.09 -10.98
CA PHE A 19 -33.32 15.78 -9.72
C PHE A 19 -32.92 14.80 -8.59
N SER A 20 -33.58 13.66 -8.50
CA SER A 20 -33.28 12.60 -7.53
C SER A 20 -31.89 12.00 -7.75
N ARG A 21 -31.48 11.76 -8.99
CA ARG A 21 -30.14 11.26 -9.34
C ARG A 21 -29.03 12.26 -9.03
N ARG A 22 -29.25 13.53 -9.25
CA ARG A 22 -28.31 14.61 -8.93
C ARG A 22 -28.10 14.77 -7.42
N ASN A 23 -29.15 14.62 -6.62
CA ASN A 23 -29.07 14.64 -5.17
C ASN A 23 -28.45 13.37 -4.61
N PHE A 24 -28.61 12.22 -5.25
CA PHE A 24 -27.96 10.97 -4.92
C PHE A 24 -26.43 11.06 -5.12
N LEU A 25 -25.96 11.65 -6.22
CA LEU A 25 -24.54 11.87 -6.48
C LEU A 25 -23.90 12.85 -5.48
N ARG A 26 -24.65 13.85 -5.00
CA ARG A 26 -24.19 14.76 -3.93
C ARG A 26 -24.14 14.09 -2.56
N GLY A 27 -25.03 13.14 -2.29
CA GLY A 27 -25.08 12.40 -1.02
C GLY A 27 -23.97 11.36 -0.84
N LEU A 28 -23.34 10.89 -1.91
CA LEU A 28 -22.26 9.90 -1.89
C LEU A 28 -20.84 10.51 -1.81
N GLY A 29 -20.72 11.83 -1.64
CA GLY A 29 -19.41 12.50 -1.56
C GLY A 29 -18.58 12.43 -2.85
N ALA A 30 -19.13 11.88 -3.93
CA ALA A 30 -18.52 11.91 -5.25
C ALA A 30 -18.91 13.20 -5.97
N ALA A 31 -18.30 14.31 -5.59
CA ALA A 31 -18.25 15.49 -6.46
C ALA A 31 -17.25 15.15 -7.57
N ILE A 32 -17.75 14.63 -8.70
CA ILE A 32 -17.00 14.66 -9.96
C ILE A 32 -17.06 16.12 -10.40
N ALA A 33 -16.12 16.92 -9.89
CA ALA A 33 -15.93 18.29 -10.35
C ALA A 33 -15.45 18.19 -11.79
N LEU A 34 -16.19 18.79 -12.72
CA LEU A 34 -15.65 19.15 -14.02
C LEU A 34 -14.37 19.96 -13.75
N PRO A 35 -13.24 19.65 -14.40
CA PRO A 35 -12.01 20.41 -14.20
C PRO A 35 -12.27 21.89 -14.50
N ALA A 36 -11.86 22.77 -13.58
CA ALA A 36 -11.87 24.19 -13.81
C ALA A 36 -11.04 24.50 -15.05
N LEU A 37 -11.66 25.15 -16.02
CA LEU A 37 -11.05 25.51 -17.30
C LEU A 37 -10.11 26.69 -17.07
N GLU A 38 -8.87 26.45 -16.61
CA GLU A 38 -7.76 27.41 -16.75
C GLU A 38 -6.41 26.72 -16.58
N SER A 39 -5.59 27.03 -17.55
CA SER A 39 -4.20 26.64 -17.86
C SER A 39 -3.26 26.38 -16.70
N PHE A 40 -2.50 25.32 -16.81
CA PHE A 40 -1.04 25.14 -16.68
C PHE A 40 -0.68 23.68 -16.39
N LEU A 41 0.01 22.99 -17.33
CA LEU A 41 1.19 22.18 -17.09
C LEU A 41 1.64 21.39 -18.36
N PRO A 42 2.90 20.94 -18.46
CA PRO A 42 3.53 20.61 -19.72
C PRO A 42 3.15 19.24 -20.29
N ARG A 43 3.32 19.09 -21.60
CA ARG A 43 2.94 17.96 -22.47
C ARG A 43 3.77 16.70 -22.17
N LEU A 44 3.10 15.55 -22.00
CA LEU A 44 3.69 14.23 -22.16
C LEU A 44 2.88 13.41 -23.18
N ASN A 45 3.56 12.76 -24.11
CA ASN A 45 2.97 12.03 -25.25
C ASN A 45 2.27 10.72 -24.81
N ALA A 46 0.96 10.61 -25.07
CA ALA A 46 0.10 9.47 -24.70
C ALA A 46 0.35 8.18 -25.55
N ALA A 47 1.04 8.26 -26.67
CA ALA A 47 1.21 7.12 -27.60
C ALA A 47 2.27 6.09 -27.16
N ALA A 48 3.18 6.43 -26.25
CA ALA A 48 4.20 5.51 -25.72
C ALA A 48 3.72 4.64 -24.56
N LEU A 49 2.57 4.97 -23.95
CA LEU A 49 2.04 4.32 -22.73
C LEU A 49 1.34 2.99 -22.98
N SER A 50 0.88 2.69 -24.21
CA SER A 50 0.06 1.52 -24.46
C SER A 50 0.82 0.21 -24.74
N GLN A 51 2.09 0.25 -25.13
CA GLN A 51 2.88 -0.96 -25.44
C GLN A 51 3.81 -1.41 -24.31
N ALA A 52 4.19 -0.54 -23.40
CA ALA A 52 5.07 -0.88 -22.27
C ALA A 52 4.31 -1.43 -21.05
N ALA A 53 2.98 -1.28 -21.00
CA ALA A 53 2.15 -1.73 -19.88
C ALA A 53 2.02 -3.26 -19.76
N ALA A 54 2.46 -4.02 -20.78
CA ALA A 54 2.31 -5.47 -20.81
C ALA A 54 3.41 -6.25 -20.07
N ALA A 55 4.44 -5.60 -19.53
CA ALA A 55 5.64 -6.27 -19.03
C ALA A 55 5.88 -6.11 -17.51
N GLY A 56 4.92 -5.61 -16.71
CA GLY A 56 5.16 -5.34 -15.29
C GLY A 56 4.36 -6.22 -14.33
N ALA A 57 4.96 -6.54 -13.17
CA ALA A 57 4.36 -7.25 -12.04
C ALA A 57 3.78 -8.64 -12.36
N VAL A 58 4.43 -9.36 -13.29
CA VAL A 58 4.15 -10.77 -13.56
C VAL A 58 5.45 -11.56 -13.63
N THR A 59 5.38 -12.82 -13.24
CA THR A 59 6.50 -13.77 -13.33
C THR A 59 6.70 -14.25 -14.77
N ALA A 60 7.78 -14.93 -15.05
CA ALA A 60 8.01 -15.57 -16.36
C ALA A 60 6.95 -16.62 -16.70
N SER A 61 6.30 -17.24 -15.71
CA SER A 61 5.17 -18.17 -15.86
C SER A 61 3.81 -17.47 -16.06
N GLY A 62 3.76 -16.13 -15.99
CA GLY A 62 2.55 -15.34 -16.12
C GLY A 62 1.75 -15.18 -14.82
N ALA A 63 2.23 -15.69 -13.70
CA ALA A 63 1.60 -15.49 -12.39
C ALA A 63 1.81 -14.04 -11.89
N PRO A 64 0.90 -13.50 -11.07
CA PRO A 64 1.08 -12.18 -10.46
C PRO A 64 2.33 -12.12 -9.58
N LEU A 65 3.17 -11.11 -9.77
CA LEU A 65 4.28 -10.80 -8.87
C LEU A 65 3.80 -9.81 -7.81
N ARG A 66 4.06 -10.12 -6.54
CA ARG A 66 3.56 -9.33 -5.40
C ARG A 66 4.72 -8.75 -4.60
N LEU A 67 4.51 -7.55 -4.07
CA LEU A 67 5.46 -6.83 -3.22
C LEU A 67 4.75 -6.36 -1.94
N ALA A 68 5.31 -6.70 -0.78
CA ALA A 68 4.82 -6.15 0.48
C ALA A 68 5.96 -5.76 1.42
N PHE A 69 5.68 -4.75 2.27
CA PHE A 69 6.59 -4.25 3.28
C PHE A 69 5.91 -4.34 4.65
N PHE A 70 6.58 -5.02 5.56
CA PHE A 70 6.15 -5.17 6.95
C PHE A 70 7.10 -4.40 7.85
N GLU A 71 6.56 -3.52 8.69
CA GLU A 71 7.33 -2.79 9.69
C GLU A 71 6.90 -3.21 11.10
N PHE A 72 7.88 -3.53 11.94
CA PHE A 72 7.72 -3.68 13.37
C PHE A 72 8.38 -2.50 14.11
N ALA A 73 7.99 -2.25 15.37
CA ALA A 73 8.40 -1.07 16.11
C ALA A 73 9.74 -1.23 16.83
N ASN A 74 10.40 -0.09 17.08
CA ASN A 74 11.43 0.11 18.11
C ASN A 74 12.78 -0.60 17.90
N GLY A 75 13.05 -1.18 16.72
CA GLY A 75 14.29 -1.91 16.48
C GLY A 75 14.36 -3.25 17.22
N THR A 76 15.56 -3.80 17.37
CA THR A 76 15.81 -5.12 17.97
C THR A 76 16.92 -5.08 19.03
N HIS A 77 17.09 -6.20 19.72
CA HIS A 77 18.33 -6.45 20.47
C HIS A 77 19.35 -7.19 19.58
N PRO A 78 20.37 -6.49 19.02
CA PRO A 78 21.20 -7.03 17.93
C PRO A 78 21.91 -8.35 18.23
N ALA A 79 22.35 -8.53 19.49
CA ALA A 79 23.06 -9.74 19.90
C ALA A 79 22.19 -11.02 19.83
N LYS A 80 20.87 -10.89 19.80
CA LYS A 80 19.88 -11.98 19.75
C LYS A 80 19.09 -12.00 18.44
N TRP A 81 19.34 -11.02 17.57
CA TRP A 81 18.70 -10.92 16.27
C TRP A 81 19.50 -11.61 15.16
N TRP A 82 20.78 -11.20 15.01
CA TRP A 82 21.56 -11.61 13.84
C TRP A 82 21.86 -13.10 13.80
N PRO A 83 21.72 -13.76 12.62
CA PRO A 83 22.16 -15.13 12.41
C PRO A 83 23.67 -15.27 12.64
N THR A 84 24.11 -16.49 12.95
CA THR A 84 25.52 -16.86 13.03
C THR A 84 25.90 -17.74 11.84
N GLY A 85 27.19 -17.85 11.53
CA GLY A 85 27.70 -18.64 10.40
C GLY A 85 27.95 -17.84 9.14
N GLY A 86 28.11 -18.53 8.03
CA GLY A 86 28.36 -17.96 6.71
C GLY A 86 27.09 -17.60 5.94
N GLU A 87 27.29 -17.22 4.68
CA GLU A 87 26.17 -16.73 3.85
C GLU A 87 25.07 -17.77 3.62
N ARG A 88 25.43 -19.05 3.36
CA ARG A 88 24.45 -20.11 3.06
C ARG A 88 24.28 -21.13 4.16
N ASP A 89 25.27 -21.28 5.02
CA ASP A 89 25.29 -22.19 6.17
C ASP A 89 24.95 -21.49 7.49
N PHE A 90 24.30 -20.32 7.39
CA PHE A 90 23.87 -19.55 8.55
C PHE A 90 22.86 -20.31 9.42
N VAL A 91 22.91 -20.04 10.72
CA VAL A 91 21.95 -20.53 11.71
C VAL A 91 21.13 -19.36 12.20
N LEU A 92 19.81 -19.49 12.13
CA LEU A 92 18.89 -18.48 12.67
C LEU A 92 19.08 -18.38 14.18
N ASN A 93 19.07 -17.15 14.69
CA ASN A 93 19.05 -16.90 16.12
C ASN A 93 17.66 -17.20 16.70
N GLU A 94 17.55 -17.31 18.02
CA GLU A 94 16.30 -17.64 18.74
C GLU A 94 15.11 -16.73 18.39
N THR A 95 15.37 -15.45 18.07
CA THR A 95 14.35 -14.50 17.65
C THR A 95 13.65 -14.92 16.34
N MET A 96 14.42 -15.50 15.40
CA MET A 96 13.92 -15.89 14.08
C MET A 96 13.59 -17.39 13.97
N GLU A 97 13.63 -18.15 15.06
CA GLU A 97 13.44 -19.62 15.07
C GLU A 97 12.15 -20.05 14.34
N ALA A 98 11.06 -19.29 14.50
CA ALA A 98 9.79 -19.58 13.85
C ALA A 98 9.87 -19.57 12.31
N MET A 99 10.90 -18.95 11.71
CA MET A 99 11.11 -18.90 10.27
C MET A 99 11.93 -20.09 9.74
N ALA A 100 12.38 -21.00 10.60
CA ALA A 100 13.22 -22.14 10.20
C ALA A 100 12.60 -23.01 9.06
N PRO A 101 11.29 -23.29 9.03
CA PRO A 101 10.68 -24.08 7.96
C PRO A 101 10.81 -23.46 6.57
N ILE A 102 10.90 -22.12 6.50
CA ILE A 102 10.96 -21.34 5.25
C ILE A 102 12.35 -20.69 5.03
N ARG A 103 13.37 -21.11 5.79
CA ARG A 103 14.73 -20.54 5.75
C ARG A 103 15.31 -20.44 4.33
N ASN A 104 15.01 -21.43 3.48
CA ASN A 104 15.47 -21.48 2.09
C ASN A 104 14.87 -20.38 1.19
N LYS A 105 13.78 -19.72 1.63
CA LYS A 105 13.13 -18.60 0.93
C LYS A 105 13.42 -17.25 1.58
N LEU A 106 14.35 -17.19 2.54
CA LEU A 106 14.73 -15.96 3.22
C LEU A 106 16.06 -15.44 2.70
N GLN A 107 16.15 -14.11 2.58
CA GLN A 107 17.40 -13.37 2.50
C GLN A 107 17.46 -12.43 3.69
N ILE A 108 18.46 -12.55 4.54
CA ILE A 108 18.69 -11.68 5.69
C ILE A 108 19.85 -10.76 5.33
N PHE A 109 19.63 -9.45 5.44
CA PHE A 109 20.61 -8.45 5.03
C PHE A 109 21.20 -7.76 6.26
N GLY A 110 22.52 -7.85 6.45
CA GLY A 110 23.28 -6.97 7.34
C GLY A 110 23.92 -5.83 6.55
N GLY A 111 24.14 -4.68 7.23
CA GLY A 111 24.81 -3.52 6.66
C GLY A 111 23.93 -2.67 5.73
N LEU A 112 22.60 -2.74 5.83
CA LEU A 112 21.70 -1.80 5.19
C LEU A 112 21.41 -0.63 6.14
N ASP A 113 21.59 0.60 5.69
CA ASP A 113 21.52 1.81 6.49
C ASP A 113 20.41 2.76 5.99
N LEU A 114 19.87 3.57 6.91
CA LEU A 114 18.82 4.54 6.64
C LEU A 114 19.30 5.95 7.03
N GLU A 115 20.07 6.59 6.17
CA GLU A 115 20.64 7.92 6.42
C GLU A 115 19.58 8.98 6.72
N GLY A 116 18.42 8.90 6.04
CA GLY A 116 17.28 9.78 6.26
C GLY A 116 16.71 9.77 7.69
N ALA A 117 16.98 8.73 8.48
CA ALA A 117 16.55 8.61 9.87
C ALA A 117 17.59 9.13 10.89
N THR A 118 18.86 9.34 10.49
CA THR A 118 19.90 9.85 11.40
C THR A 118 19.56 11.21 11.97
N ALA A 119 20.08 11.54 13.16
CA ALA A 119 19.78 12.81 13.85
C ALA A 119 20.11 14.06 13.02
N GLY A 120 21.28 14.11 12.39
CA GLY A 120 21.73 15.28 11.63
C GLY A 120 21.57 16.58 12.43
N PRO A 121 21.05 17.64 11.81
CA PRO A 121 20.84 18.94 12.49
C PRO A 121 19.61 18.94 13.42
N ASP A 122 18.72 17.95 13.32
CA ASP A 122 17.43 17.97 14.02
C ASP A 122 17.50 17.49 15.48
N GLY A 123 18.57 16.78 15.86
CA GLY A 123 18.74 16.23 17.20
C GLY A 123 17.75 15.11 17.51
N ALA A 124 17.15 15.11 18.71
CA ALA A 124 16.22 14.08 19.16
C ALA A 124 15.00 13.92 18.23
N GLY A 125 14.41 12.72 18.18
CA GLY A 125 13.26 12.37 17.36
C GLY A 125 13.49 11.16 16.45
N ASP A 126 14.18 10.14 16.99
CA ASP A 126 14.63 8.97 16.23
C ASP A 126 13.49 8.11 15.73
N HIS A 127 12.43 7.91 16.52
CA HIS A 127 11.25 7.14 16.12
C HIS A 127 10.44 7.85 15.02
N GLY A 128 10.26 9.18 15.15
CA GLY A 128 9.59 9.96 14.11
C GLY A 128 10.34 9.93 12.78
N ARG A 129 11.69 9.97 12.83
CA ARG A 129 12.53 9.87 11.64
C ARG A 129 12.55 8.44 11.08
N ALA A 130 12.66 7.42 11.94
CA ALA A 130 12.66 6.03 11.54
C ALA A 130 11.41 5.69 10.73
N GLY A 131 10.20 5.90 11.28
CA GLY A 131 8.95 5.62 10.58
C GLY A 131 8.77 6.45 9.30
N GLY A 132 9.04 7.78 9.36
CA GLY A 132 8.89 8.68 8.21
C GLY A 132 9.89 8.44 7.07
N ALA A 133 11.08 7.88 7.37
CA ALA A 133 12.13 7.60 6.39
C ALA A 133 12.12 6.15 5.89
N PHE A 134 11.52 5.18 6.61
CA PHE A 134 11.69 3.76 6.35
C PHE A 134 11.42 3.40 4.88
N LEU A 135 10.26 3.72 4.33
CA LEU A 135 9.96 3.42 2.92
C LEU A 135 10.22 4.60 1.96
N THR A 136 10.55 5.79 2.49
CA THR A 136 10.81 6.97 1.66
C THR A 136 12.29 7.20 1.40
N GLY A 137 13.19 6.75 2.27
CA GLY A 137 14.63 7.04 2.25
C GLY A 137 14.95 8.51 2.50
N VAL A 138 13.95 9.36 2.77
CA VAL A 138 14.09 10.83 2.89
C VAL A 138 13.91 11.24 4.33
N ARG A 139 14.78 12.15 4.82
CA ARG A 139 14.62 12.76 6.14
C ARG A 139 13.29 13.49 6.23
N PRO A 140 12.38 13.09 7.14
CA PRO A 140 11.14 13.80 7.33
C PRO A 140 11.38 15.18 7.95
N LYS A 141 10.57 16.15 7.54
CA LYS A 141 10.62 17.50 8.09
C LYS A 141 10.24 17.49 9.57
N LYS A 142 11.11 18.03 10.44
CA LYS A 142 10.78 18.19 11.86
C LYS A 142 9.69 19.24 12.03
N THR A 143 8.50 18.82 12.36
CA THR A 143 7.31 19.65 12.60
C THR A 143 6.26 18.88 13.36
N GLN A 144 5.52 19.57 14.24
CA GLN A 144 4.30 19.07 14.91
C GLN A 144 3.02 19.48 14.16
N GLY A 145 3.16 20.38 13.18
CA GLY A 145 2.05 20.98 12.44
C GLY A 145 1.60 20.15 11.25
N ALA A 146 0.71 20.75 10.45
CA ALA A 146 0.18 20.15 9.23
C ALA A 146 1.12 20.31 8.02
N ASP A 147 2.26 20.96 8.18
CA ASP A 147 3.27 21.19 7.15
C ASP A 147 4.32 20.07 7.10
N PHE A 148 3.91 18.86 7.49
CA PHE A 148 4.74 17.66 7.41
C PHE A 148 5.17 17.37 5.97
N ARG A 149 6.36 16.78 5.85
CA ARG A 149 6.94 16.42 4.55
C ARG A 149 7.94 15.29 4.71
N SER A 150 7.88 14.32 3.79
CA SER A 150 8.88 13.28 3.60
C SER A 150 9.13 13.08 2.09
N GLY A 151 9.37 11.84 1.63
CA GLY A 151 9.47 11.48 0.22
C GLY A 151 8.24 10.71 -0.27
N VAL A 152 8.17 10.40 -1.56
CA VAL A 152 7.28 9.36 -2.06
C VAL A 152 7.84 8.01 -1.64
N SER A 153 7.03 7.14 -1.07
CA SER A 153 7.50 5.82 -0.62
C SER A 153 7.63 4.81 -1.77
N VAL A 154 8.52 3.84 -1.61
CA VAL A 154 8.80 2.81 -2.63
C VAL A 154 7.56 2.04 -3.05
N ASP A 155 6.69 1.67 -2.11
CA ASP A 155 5.42 1.00 -2.36
C ASP A 155 4.51 1.85 -3.25
N GLN A 156 4.42 3.16 -3.00
CA GLN A 156 3.59 4.07 -3.78
C GLN A 156 4.17 4.34 -5.17
N ILE A 157 5.51 4.37 -5.33
CA ILE A 157 6.13 4.40 -6.66
C ILE A 157 5.75 3.16 -7.45
N VAL A 158 5.84 1.97 -6.84
CA VAL A 158 5.43 0.71 -7.47
C VAL A 158 3.93 0.71 -7.76
N ALA A 159 3.09 1.12 -6.79
CA ALA A 159 1.64 1.20 -6.97
C ALA A 159 1.20 2.13 -8.10
N GLN A 160 1.90 3.24 -8.32
CA GLN A 160 1.64 4.14 -9.45
C GLN A 160 1.98 3.48 -10.80
N ARG A 161 2.95 2.56 -10.82
CA ARG A 161 3.43 1.89 -12.05
C ARG A 161 2.59 0.67 -12.42
N VAL A 162 2.23 -0.17 -11.45
CA VAL A 162 1.57 -1.47 -11.67
C VAL A 162 0.16 -1.56 -11.11
N GLY A 163 -0.29 -0.59 -10.32
CA GLY A 163 -1.59 -0.61 -9.65
C GLY A 163 -2.80 -0.55 -10.59
N HIS A 164 -2.59 -0.28 -11.88
CA HIS A 164 -3.62 -0.39 -12.91
C HIS A 164 -3.97 -1.85 -13.25
N LEU A 165 -3.17 -2.82 -12.82
CA LEU A 165 -3.37 -4.25 -13.08
C LEU A 165 -4.38 -4.89 -12.13
N THR A 166 -4.70 -4.24 -11.02
CA THR A 166 -5.53 -4.79 -9.94
C THR A 166 -6.64 -3.83 -9.53
N PRO A 167 -7.73 -4.32 -8.89
CA PRO A 167 -8.80 -3.48 -8.35
C PRO A 167 -8.31 -2.39 -7.39
N PHE A 168 -7.36 -2.73 -6.50
CA PHE A 168 -6.73 -1.80 -5.56
C PHE A 168 -5.27 -1.60 -5.96
N LYS A 169 -4.86 -0.35 -6.15
CA LYS A 169 -3.47 0.00 -6.54
C LYS A 169 -2.46 -0.50 -5.50
N SER A 170 -2.83 -0.36 -4.23
CA SER A 170 -2.10 -0.82 -3.06
C SER A 170 -3.05 -1.02 -1.88
N LEU A 171 -2.59 -1.74 -0.87
CA LEU A 171 -3.26 -1.88 0.42
C LEU A 171 -2.31 -1.45 1.53
N GLU A 172 -2.73 -0.49 2.31
CA GLU A 172 -2.05 -0.02 3.49
C GLU A 172 -2.82 -0.53 4.72
N ILE A 173 -2.16 -1.33 5.56
CA ILE A 173 -2.75 -1.98 6.74
C ILE A 173 -1.96 -1.60 7.97
N SER A 174 -2.65 -1.32 9.07
CA SER A 174 -2.04 -1.09 10.38
C SER A 174 -2.70 -1.94 11.45
N CYS A 175 -1.90 -2.42 12.39
CA CYS A 175 -2.38 -3.05 13.61
C CYS A 175 -2.18 -2.15 14.85
N ASP A 176 -2.04 -0.86 14.63
CA ASP A 176 -1.95 0.15 15.68
C ASP A 176 -3.03 1.22 15.51
N SER A 177 -3.31 1.95 16.59
CA SER A 177 -4.26 3.07 16.58
C SER A 177 -3.69 4.22 15.75
N LEU A 178 -4.46 4.70 14.80
CA LEU A 178 -4.02 5.80 13.93
C LEU A 178 -3.99 7.12 14.70
N ARG A 179 -2.84 7.80 14.66
CA ARG A 179 -2.67 9.17 15.11
C ARG A 179 -2.15 10.00 13.94
N THR A 180 -2.92 10.98 13.50
CA THR A 180 -2.60 11.80 12.32
C THR A 180 -2.16 13.21 12.68
N ALA A 181 -2.17 13.56 13.97
CA ALA A 181 -1.79 14.89 14.45
C ALA A 181 -1.18 14.83 15.86
N GLY A 182 -0.46 15.88 16.23
CA GLY A 182 0.20 16.02 17.51
C GLY A 182 1.68 15.66 17.46
N ASP A 183 2.36 15.89 18.56
CA ASP A 183 3.77 15.54 18.80
C ASP A 183 3.85 14.13 19.37
N CYS A 184 4.43 13.21 18.61
CA CYS A 184 4.66 11.84 19.07
C CYS A 184 6.12 11.56 19.40
N ASP A 185 7.05 12.39 18.91
CA ASP A 185 8.48 12.19 19.20
C ASP A 185 9.27 13.48 19.00
N SER A 186 9.61 14.17 20.10
CA SER A 186 10.61 15.25 20.15
C SER A 186 10.43 16.33 19.07
N GLY A 187 9.20 16.68 18.75
CA GLY A 187 8.85 17.69 17.74
C GLY A 187 8.55 17.14 16.35
N TYR A 188 8.46 15.81 16.19
CA TYR A 188 7.93 15.16 14.99
C TYR A 188 6.46 14.82 15.13
N SER A 189 5.68 15.13 14.09
CA SER A 189 4.27 14.80 14.01
C SER A 189 4.04 13.29 14.07
N CYS A 190 2.96 12.89 14.74
CA CYS A 190 2.51 11.50 14.81
C CYS A 190 2.29 10.85 13.43
N VAL A 191 2.06 11.65 12.40
CA VAL A 191 1.89 11.18 11.03
C VAL A 191 3.07 10.33 10.54
N TYR A 192 4.29 10.63 10.99
CA TYR A 192 5.49 9.91 10.57
C TYR A 192 5.61 8.50 11.16
N GLN A 193 5.10 8.28 12.37
CA GLN A 193 5.13 6.98 13.04
C GLN A 193 3.97 6.07 12.64
N HIS A 194 2.87 6.65 12.13
CA HIS A 194 1.65 5.91 11.83
C HIS A 194 1.35 5.76 10.33
N ASN A 195 2.24 6.25 9.44
CA ASN A 195 2.09 6.13 7.99
C ASN A 195 3.41 5.75 7.33
N MET A 196 3.52 4.50 6.91
CA MET A 196 4.65 4.01 6.11
C MET A 196 4.60 4.54 4.68
N SER A 197 3.39 4.69 4.12
CA SER A 197 3.14 4.96 2.71
C SER A 197 2.89 6.43 2.44
N TRP A 198 3.53 6.97 1.41
CA TRP A 198 3.44 8.38 1.01
C TRP A 198 3.24 8.49 -0.50
N ALA A 199 2.06 8.90 -0.93
CA ALA A 199 1.72 9.08 -2.35
C ALA A 199 2.40 10.31 -2.97
N SER A 200 2.73 11.30 -2.16
CA SER A 200 3.54 12.48 -2.51
C SER A 200 4.33 12.93 -1.28
N PRO A 201 5.30 13.86 -1.41
CA PRO A 201 6.05 14.35 -0.25
C PRO A 201 5.21 14.93 0.89
N THR A 202 3.97 15.31 0.63
CA THR A 202 3.05 15.94 1.61
C THR A 202 1.73 15.17 1.77
N SER A 203 1.61 13.99 1.16
CA SER A 203 0.37 13.19 1.19
C SER A 203 0.64 11.79 1.69
N PRO A 204 0.61 11.57 3.01
CA PRO A 204 0.64 10.22 3.56
C PRO A 204 -0.62 9.46 3.15
N VAL A 205 -0.49 8.16 2.98
CA VAL A 205 -1.63 7.26 2.71
C VAL A 205 -2.03 6.62 4.03
N ALA A 206 -3.23 6.95 4.50
CA ALA A 206 -3.73 6.44 5.77
C ALA A 206 -3.99 4.93 5.67
N PRO A 207 -3.38 4.11 6.55
CA PRO A 207 -3.63 2.69 6.56
C PRO A 207 -5.00 2.37 7.17
N GLU A 208 -5.60 1.24 6.76
CA GLU A 208 -6.80 0.72 7.40
C GLU A 208 -6.40 -0.13 8.62
N ALA A 209 -6.95 0.21 9.76
CA ALA A 209 -6.67 -0.49 11.02
C ALA A 209 -7.83 -1.40 11.46
N ASN A 210 -9.01 -1.26 10.89
CA ASN A 210 -10.16 -2.07 11.27
C ASN A 210 -10.34 -3.25 10.31
N PRO A 211 -10.15 -4.52 10.75
CA PRO A 211 -10.27 -5.70 9.90
C PRO A 211 -11.62 -5.84 9.23
N ARG A 212 -12.69 -5.40 9.88
CA ARG A 212 -14.04 -5.40 9.28
C ARG A 212 -14.11 -4.44 8.10
N LEU A 213 -13.62 -3.20 8.26
CA LEU A 213 -13.63 -2.21 7.18
C LEU A 213 -12.72 -2.64 6.03
N LEU A 214 -11.56 -3.22 6.35
CA LEU A 214 -10.65 -3.80 5.36
C LEU A 214 -11.34 -4.92 4.58
N PHE A 215 -12.02 -5.84 5.27
CA PHE A 215 -12.77 -6.93 4.64
C PHE A 215 -13.90 -6.41 3.75
N GLU A 216 -14.71 -5.46 4.26
CA GLU A 216 -15.82 -4.86 3.50
C GLU A 216 -15.31 -4.08 2.27
N ARG A 217 -14.15 -3.43 2.37
CA ARG A 217 -13.48 -2.76 1.25
C ARG A 217 -13.06 -3.75 0.17
N LEU A 218 -12.46 -4.89 0.57
CA LEU A 218 -11.96 -5.92 -0.35
C LEU A 218 -13.07 -6.75 -0.99
N PHE A 219 -14.03 -7.19 -0.20
CA PHE A 219 -14.99 -8.24 -0.59
C PHE A 219 -16.46 -7.81 -0.51
N GLY A 220 -16.74 -6.66 0.06
CA GLY A 220 -18.10 -6.18 0.31
C GLY A 220 -18.70 -6.67 1.63
N SER A 221 -19.83 -6.07 2.01
CA SER A 221 -20.56 -6.38 3.25
C SER A 221 -21.60 -7.49 3.06
N GLY A 222 -21.96 -8.17 4.15
CA GLY A 222 -22.98 -9.21 4.20
C GLY A 222 -22.44 -10.64 4.12
N SER A 223 -23.35 -11.61 4.00
CA SER A 223 -23.02 -13.02 3.81
C SER A 223 -22.31 -13.27 2.46
N PRO A 224 -21.62 -14.41 2.25
CA PRO A 224 -20.98 -14.72 0.97
C PRO A 224 -21.93 -14.64 -0.24
N ALA A 225 -23.18 -15.05 -0.08
CA ALA A 225 -24.19 -14.98 -1.14
C ALA A 225 -24.63 -13.52 -1.42
N GLU A 226 -24.84 -12.74 -0.36
CA GLU A 226 -25.19 -11.32 -0.46
C GLU A 226 -24.04 -10.51 -1.04
N ARG A 227 -22.79 -10.81 -0.66
CA ARG A 227 -21.59 -10.14 -1.22
C ARG A 227 -21.50 -10.30 -2.73
N LYS A 228 -21.73 -11.52 -3.24
CA LYS A 228 -21.74 -11.78 -4.69
C LYS A 228 -22.83 -10.96 -5.38
N GLN A 229 -24.04 -10.92 -4.82
CA GLN A 229 -25.17 -10.15 -5.38
C GLN A 229 -24.91 -8.63 -5.29
N ASN A 230 -24.43 -8.15 -4.15
CA ASN A 230 -24.11 -6.74 -3.92
C ASN A 230 -23.00 -6.26 -4.83
N LEU A 231 -21.99 -7.09 -5.10
CA LEU A 231 -20.89 -6.76 -6.01
C LEU A 231 -21.41 -6.56 -7.43
N ILE A 232 -22.22 -7.49 -7.94
CA ILE A 232 -22.87 -7.38 -9.26
C ILE A 232 -23.73 -6.11 -9.34
N THR A 233 -24.48 -5.81 -8.29
CA THR A 233 -25.32 -4.61 -8.23
C THR A 233 -24.50 -3.32 -8.24
N ARG A 234 -23.42 -3.26 -7.45
CA ARG A 234 -22.50 -2.10 -7.41
C ARG A 234 -21.82 -1.90 -8.77
N GLN A 235 -21.34 -2.96 -9.40
CA GLN A 235 -20.72 -2.90 -10.72
C GLN A 235 -21.69 -2.33 -11.76
N ARG A 236 -22.94 -2.80 -11.77
CA ARG A 236 -23.98 -2.28 -12.65
C ARG A 236 -24.28 -0.81 -12.39
N GLN A 237 -24.33 -0.39 -11.12
CA GLN A 237 -24.55 1.00 -10.74
C GLN A 237 -23.39 1.90 -11.17
N GLN A 238 -22.13 1.45 -10.96
CA GLN A 238 -20.93 2.21 -11.36
C GLN A 238 -20.86 2.36 -12.88
N ARG A 239 -21.14 1.27 -13.63
CA ARG A 239 -21.22 1.32 -15.11
C ARG A 239 -22.29 2.30 -15.59
N SER A 240 -23.49 2.25 -14.99
CA SER A 240 -24.57 3.18 -15.33
C SER A 240 -24.22 4.65 -15.06
N ILE A 241 -23.43 4.95 -14.02
CA ILE A 241 -22.96 6.29 -13.72
C ILE A 241 -21.92 6.74 -14.74
N LEU A 242 -20.99 5.89 -15.10
CA LEU A 242 -19.95 6.19 -16.09
C LEU A 242 -20.53 6.38 -17.49
N ASP A 243 -21.48 5.54 -17.91
CA ASP A 243 -22.23 5.67 -19.16
C ASP A 243 -22.96 7.03 -19.22
N TYR A 244 -23.57 7.44 -18.11
CA TYR A 244 -24.25 8.74 -18.00
C TYR A 244 -23.25 9.91 -18.14
N VAL A 245 -22.15 9.87 -17.39
CA VAL A 245 -21.11 10.94 -17.41
C VAL A 245 -20.44 11.04 -18.79
N SER A 246 -20.15 9.89 -19.41
CA SER A 246 -19.57 9.83 -20.76
C SER A 246 -20.51 10.42 -21.81
N ASN A 247 -21.80 10.04 -21.77
CA ASN A 247 -22.81 10.57 -22.70
C ASN A 247 -23.06 12.07 -22.50
N GLU A 248 -23.12 12.54 -21.25
CA GLU A 248 -23.31 13.96 -20.96
C GLU A 248 -22.11 14.81 -21.42
N SER A 249 -20.88 14.32 -21.21
CA SER A 249 -19.65 14.98 -21.66
C SER A 249 -19.58 15.05 -23.19
N LEU A 250 -20.00 14.01 -23.89
CA LEU A 250 -20.09 13.99 -25.35
C LEU A 250 -21.19 14.93 -25.87
N SER A 251 -22.31 15.08 -25.15
CA SER A 251 -23.38 16.00 -25.54
C SER A 251 -22.94 17.45 -25.39
N ILE A 252 -22.27 17.79 -24.29
CA ILE A 252 -21.68 19.12 -24.06
C ILE A 252 -20.66 19.47 -25.16
N GLY A 253 -19.81 18.52 -25.51
CA GLY A 253 -18.83 18.70 -26.60
C GLY A 253 -19.49 18.98 -27.95
N ARG A 254 -20.63 18.32 -28.26
CA ARG A 254 -21.40 18.54 -29.50
C ARG A 254 -22.14 19.87 -29.49
N GLU A 255 -22.76 20.25 -28.39
CA GLU A 255 -23.47 21.53 -28.25
C GLU A 255 -22.51 22.72 -28.40
N LEU A 256 -21.33 22.65 -27.78
CA LEU A 256 -20.31 23.68 -27.90
C LEU A 256 -19.73 23.74 -29.34
N ALA A 257 -19.61 22.62 -30.02
CA ALA A 257 -19.19 22.58 -31.43
C ALA A 257 -20.26 23.08 -32.38
N ALA A 258 -21.56 22.85 -32.11
CA ALA A 258 -22.68 23.33 -32.91
C ALA A 258 -22.84 24.86 -32.78
N ASN A 259 -22.75 25.41 -31.58
CA ASN A 259 -22.83 26.85 -31.32
C ASN A 259 -21.70 27.66 -31.98
N SER A 260 -20.57 27.04 -32.22
CA SER A 260 -19.44 27.62 -32.97
C SER A 260 -19.73 27.81 -34.46
N LYS A 261 -20.60 26.99 -35.07
CA LYS A 261 -20.96 27.05 -36.51
C LYS A 261 -22.04 28.07 -36.81
N GLU A 262 -22.84 28.47 -35.83
CA GLU A 262 -23.97 29.37 -36.03
C GLU A 262 -23.64 30.87 -35.81
N GLY A 263 -22.36 31.24 -35.61
CA GLY A 263 -21.92 32.63 -35.50
C GLY A 263 -22.51 33.42 -34.31
N ARG A 264 -23.10 32.76 -33.34
CA ARG A 264 -23.65 33.35 -32.10
C ARG A 264 -22.64 33.29 -30.96
N GLY A 265 -21.81 34.32 -30.90
CA GLY A 265 -20.95 34.54 -29.72
C GLY A 265 -19.64 33.73 -29.70
N ALA A 266 -18.60 34.38 -29.28
CA ALA A 266 -17.25 33.91 -29.26
C ALA A 266 -17.07 32.44 -28.74
N GLY A 267 -16.60 31.57 -29.62
CA GLY A 267 -15.75 30.49 -29.21
C GLY A 267 -16.35 29.10 -29.15
N GLY A 268 -16.11 28.32 -30.21
CA GLY A 268 -15.98 26.88 -30.05
C GLY A 268 -14.87 26.57 -29.04
N LEU A 269 -14.87 25.33 -28.48
CA LEU A 269 -13.83 24.85 -27.57
C LEU A 269 -12.45 25.24 -28.10
N THR A 270 -11.67 25.93 -27.31
CA THR A 270 -10.26 26.18 -27.62
C THR A 270 -9.52 24.83 -27.78
N SER A 271 -8.39 24.82 -28.46
CA SER A 271 -7.58 23.61 -28.54
C SER A 271 -7.26 23.05 -27.16
N ARG A 272 -7.08 23.92 -26.18
CA ARG A 272 -6.87 23.59 -24.77
C ARG A 272 -8.08 22.94 -24.11
N ASP A 273 -9.29 23.41 -24.39
CA ASP A 273 -10.51 22.84 -23.81
C ASP A 273 -10.82 21.48 -24.44
N LYS A 274 -10.47 21.27 -25.70
CA LYS A 274 -10.53 19.97 -26.37
C LYS A 274 -9.56 18.98 -25.76
N GLU A 275 -8.31 19.40 -25.49
CA GLU A 275 -7.32 18.58 -24.83
C GLU A 275 -7.77 18.19 -23.40
N LYS A 276 -8.34 19.11 -22.62
CA LYS A 276 -8.87 18.84 -21.28
C LYS A 276 -10.07 17.89 -21.30
N LEU A 277 -10.97 18.05 -22.25
CA LEU A 277 -12.11 17.16 -22.41
C LEU A 277 -11.64 15.75 -22.81
N ASP A 278 -10.64 15.65 -23.69
CA ASP A 278 -10.07 14.37 -24.10
C ASP A 278 -9.30 13.68 -22.96
N GLN A 279 -8.55 14.43 -22.13
CA GLN A 279 -7.92 13.93 -20.92
C GLN A 279 -8.98 13.44 -19.92
N TYR A 280 -10.08 14.18 -19.74
CA TYR A 280 -11.17 13.77 -18.88
C TYR A 280 -11.86 12.48 -19.37
N LEU A 281 -12.16 12.40 -20.67
CA LEU A 281 -12.73 11.18 -21.29
C LEU A 281 -11.76 10.00 -21.22
N THR A 282 -10.46 10.25 -21.34
CA THR A 282 -9.41 9.22 -21.16
C THR A 282 -9.42 8.69 -19.71
N SER A 283 -9.51 9.58 -18.73
CA SER A 283 -9.61 9.20 -17.31
C SER A 283 -10.87 8.38 -17.01
N ILE A 284 -12.02 8.73 -17.65
CA ILE A 284 -13.26 7.93 -17.55
C ILE A 284 -13.05 6.52 -18.15
N ARG A 285 -12.42 6.42 -19.34
CA ARG A 285 -12.12 5.11 -19.97
C ARG A 285 -11.19 4.26 -19.12
N GLU A 286 -10.21 4.87 -18.46
CA GLU A 286 -9.35 4.15 -17.51
C GLU A 286 -10.15 3.60 -16.33
N ILE A 287 -11.12 4.35 -15.81
CA ILE A 287 -12.03 3.88 -14.76
C ILE A 287 -12.92 2.75 -15.29
N GLU A 288 -13.49 2.86 -16.48
CA GLU A 288 -14.28 1.80 -17.14
C GLU A 288 -13.45 0.51 -17.30
N GLN A 289 -12.23 0.61 -17.82
CA GLN A 289 -11.33 -0.54 -17.97
C GLN A 289 -10.95 -1.17 -16.62
N ARG A 290 -10.86 -0.39 -15.54
CA ARG A 290 -10.66 -0.91 -14.19
C ARG A 290 -11.87 -1.67 -13.68
N ILE A 291 -13.08 -1.16 -13.93
CA ILE A 291 -14.34 -1.85 -13.59
C ILE A 291 -14.46 -3.15 -14.38
N GLU A 292 -14.19 -3.15 -15.69
CA GLU A 292 -14.20 -4.35 -16.52
C GLU A 292 -13.20 -5.42 -16.06
N ARG A 293 -11.99 -4.99 -15.64
CA ARG A 293 -10.99 -5.90 -15.07
C ARG A 293 -11.45 -6.49 -13.75
N ALA A 294 -12.03 -5.67 -12.88
CA ALA A 294 -12.63 -6.14 -11.64
C ALA A 294 -13.77 -7.13 -11.89
N GLU A 295 -14.61 -6.89 -12.91
CA GLU A 295 -15.67 -7.82 -13.31
C GLU A 295 -15.12 -9.17 -13.81
N LYS A 296 -14.06 -9.15 -14.61
CA LYS A 296 -13.39 -10.37 -15.11
C LYS A 296 -12.69 -11.13 -13.98
N SER A 297 -12.08 -10.42 -13.03
CA SER A 297 -11.46 -11.00 -11.83
C SER A 297 -12.48 -11.70 -10.95
N VAL A 298 -13.66 -11.12 -10.74
CA VAL A 298 -14.75 -11.73 -9.94
C VAL A 298 -15.30 -13.02 -10.56
N THR A 299 -15.31 -13.11 -11.89
CA THR A 299 -15.71 -14.36 -12.58
C THR A 299 -14.63 -15.43 -12.53
N ALA A 300 -13.37 -15.06 -12.34
CA ALA A 300 -12.22 -15.97 -12.31
C ALA A 300 -11.87 -16.48 -10.89
N HIS A 301 -12.23 -15.74 -9.84
CA HIS A 301 -11.85 -16.07 -8.47
C HIS A 301 -13.07 -16.30 -7.58
N ALA A 302 -13.05 -17.38 -6.79
CA ALA A 302 -14.10 -17.67 -5.83
C ALA A 302 -14.23 -16.57 -4.78
N THR A 303 -15.46 -16.17 -4.46
CA THR A 303 -15.71 -15.29 -3.30
C THR A 303 -15.24 -16.02 -2.04
N PRO A 304 -14.37 -15.42 -1.19
CA PRO A 304 -13.91 -16.09 0.01
C PRO A 304 -15.05 -16.57 0.87
N SER A 305 -14.95 -17.80 1.38
CA SER A 305 -15.94 -18.38 2.30
C SER A 305 -15.86 -17.76 3.71
N MET A 306 -14.86 -16.95 3.95
CA MET A 306 -14.64 -16.29 5.24
C MET A 306 -15.78 -15.36 5.59
N GLU A 307 -16.25 -15.41 6.83
CA GLU A 307 -17.23 -14.49 7.36
C GLU A 307 -16.63 -13.10 7.60
N THR A 308 -17.49 -12.07 7.58
CA THR A 308 -17.07 -10.71 7.86
C THR A 308 -16.62 -10.59 9.32
N PRO A 309 -15.41 -10.10 9.62
CA PRO A 309 -14.96 -9.88 10.98
C PRO A 309 -15.90 -8.96 11.78
N SER A 310 -16.01 -9.18 13.08
CA SER A 310 -16.86 -8.35 13.99
C SER A 310 -16.27 -6.96 14.27
N GLY A 311 -14.98 -6.76 14.05
CA GLY A 311 -14.26 -5.54 14.34
C GLY A 311 -12.81 -5.84 14.73
N ILE A 312 -12.23 -5.01 15.60
CA ILE A 312 -10.87 -5.21 16.10
C ILE A 312 -10.92 -6.23 17.25
N PRO A 313 -10.21 -7.37 17.17
CA PRO A 313 -10.08 -8.33 18.26
C PRO A 313 -9.42 -7.72 19.51
N GLU A 314 -9.75 -8.25 20.68
CA GLU A 314 -9.08 -7.87 21.94
C GLU A 314 -7.64 -8.40 22.00
N SER A 315 -7.43 -9.64 21.55
CA SER A 315 -6.12 -10.25 21.43
C SER A 315 -5.32 -9.59 20.30
N TYR A 316 -4.12 -9.10 20.64
CA TYR A 316 -3.24 -8.49 19.64
C TYR A 316 -2.74 -9.52 18.60
N THR A 317 -2.48 -10.76 19.06
CA THR A 317 -2.13 -11.88 18.18
C THR A 317 -3.24 -12.16 17.18
N GLU A 318 -4.49 -12.24 17.63
CA GLU A 318 -5.65 -12.41 16.75
C GLU A 318 -5.80 -11.24 15.78
N TYR A 319 -5.66 -10.02 16.26
CA TYR A 319 -5.79 -8.81 15.46
C TYR A 319 -4.76 -8.77 14.32
N VAL A 320 -3.49 -9.04 14.64
CA VAL A 320 -2.41 -9.08 13.64
C VAL A 320 -2.65 -10.20 12.63
N ARG A 321 -2.97 -11.41 13.10
CA ARG A 321 -3.21 -12.58 12.20
C ARG A 321 -4.43 -12.37 11.32
N LEU A 322 -5.51 -11.79 11.84
CA LEU A 322 -6.71 -11.51 11.06
C LEU A 322 -6.40 -10.54 9.90
N ASN A 323 -5.62 -9.48 10.14
CA ASN A 323 -5.20 -8.57 9.09
C ASN A 323 -4.24 -9.23 8.09
N MET A 324 -3.34 -10.11 8.55
CA MET A 324 -2.49 -10.93 7.68
C MET A 324 -3.31 -11.88 6.81
N ASP A 325 -4.39 -12.44 7.34
CA ASP A 325 -5.34 -13.28 6.59
C ASP A 325 -6.08 -12.49 5.52
N MET A 326 -6.44 -11.21 5.82
CA MET A 326 -7.02 -10.33 4.80
C MET A 326 -6.02 -10.04 3.68
N LEU A 327 -4.76 -9.76 4.02
CA LEU A 327 -3.72 -9.52 3.01
C LEU A 327 -3.44 -10.79 2.18
N HIS A 328 -3.39 -11.97 2.82
CA HIS A 328 -3.28 -13.24 2.12
C HIS A 328 -4.41 -13.42 1.10
N LEU A 329 -5.67 -13.23 1.51
CA LEU A 329 -6.83 -13.32 0.62
C LEU A 329 -6.77 -12.27 -0.51
N ALA A 330 -6.30 -11.06 -0.22
CA ALA A 330 -6.14 -10.02 -1.24
C ALA A 330 -5.09 -10.40 -2.30
N PHE A 331 -4.01 -11.10 -1.90
CA PHE A 331 -3.00 -11.63 -2.80
C PHE A 331 -3.49 -12.86 -3.58
N GLU A 332 -4.19 -13.78 -2.91
CA GLU A 332 -4.77 -14.99 -3.53
C GLU A 332 -5.79 -14.61 -4.62
N THR A 333 -6.59 -13.59 -4.37
CA THR A 333 -7.62 -13.10 -5.30
C THR A 333 -7.13 -12.01 -6.27
N ASP A 334 -5.82 -11.72 -6.31
CA ASP A 334 -5.20 -10.65 -7.11
C ASP A 334 -5.92 -9.28 -6.98
N ASN A 335 -6.49 -9.01 -5.80
CA ASN A 335 -7.11 -7.71 -5.51
C ASN A 335 -6.10 -6.57 -5.42
N THR A 336 -4.87 -6.88 -5.03
CA THR A 336 -3.70 -5.99 -5.08
C THR A 336 -2.43 -6.80 -5.28
N ARG A 337 -1.37 -6.14 -5.77
CA ARG A 337 -0.01 -6.69 -5.86
C ARG A 337 1.00 -5.92 -5.03
N VAL A 338 0.56 -4.84 -4.38
CA VAL A 338 1.41 -3.98 -3.56
C VAL A 338 0.73 -3.76 -2.21
N ALA A 339 1.46 -3.97 -1.11
CA ALA A 339 0.92 -3.72 0.22
C ALA A 339 1.99 -3.22 1.20
N THR A 340 1.53 -2.48 2.22
CA THR A 340 2.28 -2.18 3.44
C THR A 340 1.52 -2.67 4.66
N PHE A 341 2.26 -3.17 5.65
CA PHE A 341 1.71 -3.73 6.87
C PHE A 341 2.48 -3.18 8.08
N LEU A 342 1.89 -2.24 8.78
CA LEU A 342 2.43 -1.67 10.01
C LEU A 342 1.96 -2.52 11.19
N LEU A 343 2.84 -3.35 11.73
CA LEU A 343 2.55 -4.14 12.94
C LEU A 343 2.30 -3.21 14.12
N ALA A 344 3.21 -2.28 14.37
CA ALA A 344 3.04 -1.18 15.32
C ALA A 344 3.86 0.02 14.86
N GLY A 345 3.39 1.24 15.15
CA GLY A 345 4.14 2.47 14.88
C GLY A 345 5.44 2.53 15.67
N ASP A 346 6.50 3.04 15.06
CA ASP A 346 7.79 3.16 15.74
C ASP A 346 7.65 4.10 16.96
N GLY A 347 8.24 3.74 18.10
CA GLY A 347 7.98 4.36 19.39
C GLY A 347 6.76 3.79 20.13
N SER A 348 6.08 2.79 19.59
CA SER A 348 4.94 2.15 20.26
C SER A 348 5.32 1.54 21.61
N ASN A 349 4.59 1.93 22.64
CA ASN A 349 4.76 1.42 24.00
C ASN A 349 3.65 0.45 24.42
N ARG A 350 3.20 -0.38 23.45
CA ARG A 350 2.21 -1.45 23.68
C ARG A 350 2.78 -2.49 24.64
N SER A 351 1.95 -2.99 25.58
CA SER A 351 2.25 -4.19 26.38
C SER A 351 1.98 -5.47 25.57
N PHE A 352 2.64 -6.55 25.98
CA PHE A 352 2.49 -7.88 25.40
C PHE A 352 2.04 -8.88 26.48
N ASP A 353 0.91 -8.57 27.13
CA ASP A 353 0.34 -9.37 28.21
C ASP A 353 0.12 -10.84 27.81
N GLU A 354 -0.19 -11.09 26.53
CA GLU A 354 -0.41 -12.45 25.98
C GLU A 354 0.83 -13.34 26.07
N ILE A 355 2.01 -12.76 26.14
CA ILE A 355 3.27 -13.48 26.37
C ILE A 355 3.90 -13.17 27.73
N GLY A 356 3.08 -12.63 28.66
CA GLY A 356 3.49 -12.37 30.05
C GLY A 356 4.35 -11.12 30.23
N ILE A 357 4.30 -10.15 29.30
CA ILE A 357 5.04 -8.89 29.38
C ILE A 357 4.07 -7.72 29.52
N PRO A 358 3.76 -7.30 30.75
CA PRO A 358 2.88 -6.14 30.99
C PRO A 358 3.61 -4.80 30.78
N ASP A 359 4.93 -4.80 30.74
CA ASP A 359 5.71 -3.59 30.46
C ASP A 359 5.54 -3.17 29.00
N GLY A 360 5.58 -1.86 28.76
CA GLY A 360 5.50 -1.32 27.39
C GLY A 360 6.73 -1.66 26.56
N HIS A 361 6.56 -1.97 25.28
CA HIS A 361 7.63 -2.36 24.38
C HIS A 361 8.75 -1.32 24.31
N HIS A 362 8.42 -0.05 24.05
CA HIS A 362 9.40 1.04 23.99
C HIS A 362 10.19 1.18 25.30
N TYR A 363 9.53 1.03 26.45
CA TYR A 363 10.22 1.01 27.75
C TYR A 363 11.22 -0.15 27.86
N CYS A 364 10.85 -1.34 27.37
CA CYS A 364 11.73 -2.51 27.40
C CYS A 364 12.98 -2.32 26.50
N THR A 365 12.83 -1.66 25.34
CA THR A 365 13.98 -1.42 24.44
C THR A 365 15.01 -0.48 25.07
N HIS A 366 14.61 0.45 25.92
CA HIS A 366 15.53 1.30 26.71
C HIS A 366 16.14 0.54 27.89
N HIS A 367 16.60 -0.67 27.66
CA HIS A 367 17.06 -1.59 28.71
C HIS A 367 18.30 -1.12 29.49
N GLY A 368 19.14 -0.25 28.93
CA GLY A 368 20.33 0.26 29.61
C GLY A 368 21.25 -0.85 30.15
N GLY A 369 21.25 -2.02 29.53
CA GLY A 369 22.02 -3.19 29.95
C GLY A 369 21.35 -4.07 31.01
N LYS A 370 20.14 -3.78 31.47
CA LYS A 370 19.40 -4.59 32.45
C LYS A 370 18.93 -5.90 31.81
N ALA A 371 19.33 -7.03 32.41
CA ALA A 371 19.11 -8.36 31.84
C ALA A 371 17.61 -8.74 31.71
N ASP A 372 16.76 -8.29 32.64
CA ASP A 372 15.31 -8.52 32.63
C ASP A 372 14.64 -7.79 31.46
N LEU A 373 15.00 -6.53 31.20
CA LEU A 373 14.45 -5.76 30.08
C LEU A 373 14.98 -6.30 28.74
N ILE A 374 16.26 -6.72 28.66
CA ILE A 374 16.81 -7.39 27.46
C ILE A 374 16.01 -8.66 27.16
N ALA A 375 15.74 -9.50 28.18
CA ALA A 375 14.96 -10.72 27.99
C ALA A 375 13.54 -10.42 27.47
N LYS A 376 12.87 -9.41 28.01
CA LYS A 376 11.55 -8.96 27.55
C LYS A 376 11.60 -8.46 26.11
N THR A 377 12.58 -7.62 25.77
CA THR A 377 12.78 -7.13 24.38
C THR A 377 12.94 -8.30 23.40
N CYS A 378 13.82 -9.29 23.74
CA CYS A 378 14.02 -10.45 22.87
C CYS A 378 12.75 -11.30 22.70
N LEU A 379 11.91 -11.43 23.73
CA LEU A 379 10.63 -12.13 23.64
C LEU A 379 9.63 -11.39 22.73
N ILE A 380 9.61 -10.05 22.79
CA ILE A 380 8.77 -9.23 21.91
C ILE A 380 9.29 -9.32 20.45
N ASP A 381 10.60 -9.22 20.23
CA ASP A 381 11.23 -9.42 18.91
C ASP A 381 10.85 -10.80 18.32
N LYS A 382 10.93 -11.86 19.15
CA LYS A 382 10.51 -13.21 18.77
C LYS A 382 9.01 -13.29 18.44
N TRP A 383 8.18 -12.59 19.21
CA TRP A 383 6.74 -12.54 18.92
C TRP A 383 6.46 -11.93 17.56
N TYR A 384 7.05 -10.77 17.22
CA TYR A 384 6.89 -10.15 15.91
C TYR A 384 7.37 -11.07 14.78
N ALA A 385 8.55 -11.65 14.93
CA ALA A 385 9.10 -12.60 13.97
C ALA A 385 8.20 -13.84 13.77
N THR A 386 7.54 -14.31 14.85
CA THR A 386 6.58 -15.43 14.80
C THR A 386 5.31 -15.06 14.03
N GLN A 387 4.79 -13.83 14.18
CA GLN A 387 3.65 -13.41 13.39
C GLN A 387 4.02 -13.30 11.90
N PHE A 388 5.20 -12.77 11.59
CA PHE A 388 5.68 -12.71 10.21
C PHE A 388 5.85 -14.12 9.60
N ALA A 389 6.42 -15.07 10.35
CA ALA A 389 6.52 -16.47 9.94
C ALA A 389 5.15 -17.09 9.64
N TYR A 390 4.13 -16.83 10.47
CA TYR A 390 2.75 -17.26 10.22
C TYR A 390 2.24 -16.80 8.84
N PHE A 391 2.46 -15.55 8.50
CA PHE A 391 2.03 -15.00 7.20
C PHE A 391 2.78 -15.66 6.03
N LEU A 392 4.10 -15.79 6.14
CA LEU A 392 4.92 -16.41 5.11
C LEU A 392 4.56 -17.88 4.88
N GLU A 393 4.36 -18.65 5.95
CA GLU A 393 3.93 -20.07 5.83
C GLU A 393 2.57 -20.18 5.14
N LYS A 394 1.67 -19.25 5.40
CA LYS A 394 0.34 -19.24 4.76
C LYS A 394 0.46 -18.99 3.26
N LEU A 395 1.29 -18.02 2.84
CA LEU A 395 1.60 -17.79 1.44
C LEU A 395 2.30 -19.00 0.79
N ASP A 396 3.18 -19.66 1.54
CA ASP A 396 3.94 -20.82 1.04
C ASP A 396 3.06 -22.06 0.82
N LYS A 397 2.05 -22.24 1.66
CA LYS A 397 1.09 -23.35 1.55
C LYS A 397 0.03 -23.14 0.49
N THR A 398 -0.19 -21.90 0.05
CA THR A 398 -1.21 -21.54 -0.95
C THR A 398 -0.64 -21.58 -2.36
N LYS A 399 -1.28 -22.35 -3.25
CA LYS A 399 -0.86 -22.44 -4.65
C LYS A 399 -1.36 -21.26 -5.47
N ASP A 400 -0.47 -20.70 -6.28
CA ASP A 400 -0.77 -19.68 -7.28
C ASP A 400 -1.19 -20.32 -8.60
N VAL A 401 -1.60 -19.46 -9.57
CA VAL A 401 -2.11 -19.85 -10.89
C VAL A 401 -1.12 -20.65 -11.75
N ASP A 402 0.17 -20.56 -11.47
CA ASP A 402 1.25 -21.30 -12.14
C ASP A 402 1.65 -22.62 -11.43
N GLY A 403 0.99 -22.94 -10.31
CA GLY A 403 1.27 -24.11 -9.50
C GLY A 403 2.40 -23.96 -8.47
N ASN A 404 3.16 -22.85 -8.51
CA ASN A 404 4.08 -22.47 -7.46
C ASN A 404 3.32 -21.97 -6.22
N SER A 405 4.02 -21.73 -5.10
CA SER A 405 3.36 -21.06 -3.99
C SER A 405 3.21 -19.56 -4.25
N ILE A 406 2.23 -18.91 -3.59
CA ILE A 406 2.12 -17.45 -3.64
C ILE A 406 3.43 -16.81 -3.13
N LEU A 407 4.08 -17.42 -2.14
CA LEU A 407 5.38 -16.94 -1.64
C LEU A 407 6.47 -17.02 -2.71
N ASP A 408 6.51 -18.06 -3.53
CA ASP A 408 7.47 -18.15 -4.65
C ASP A 408 7.29 -16.99 -5.65
N ASN A 409 6.07 -16.50 -5.81
CA ASN A 409 5.72 -15.39 -6.69
C ASN A 409 5.62 -14.04 -5.94
N SER A 410 6.27 -13.94 -4.79
CA SER A 410 6.22 -12.74 -3.95
C SER A 410 7.60 -12.27 -3.52
N MET A 411 7.68 -10.98 -3.19
CA MET A 411 8.80 -10.30 -2.52
C MET A 411 8.25 -9.63 -1.28
N ILE A 412 8.50 -10.21 -0.10
CA ILE A 412 7.94 -9.75 1.18
C ILE A 412 9.08 -9.27 2.07
N MET A 413 9.21 -7.95 2.23
CA MET A 413 10.20 -7.35 3.10
C MET A 413 9.65 -7.18 4.52
N TYR A 414 10.48 -7.48 5.51
CA TYR A 414 10.20 -7.28 6.93
C TYR A 414 11.37 -6.55 7.56
N GLY A 415 11.11 -5.53 8.36
CA GLY A 415 12.16 -4.76 8.99
C GLY A 415 11.66 -3.64 9.88
N CYS A 416 12.60 -2.79 10.28
CA CYS A 416 12.37 -1.60 11.09
C CYS A 416 13.34 -0.50 10.69
N GLY A 417 12.93 0.75 10.83
CA GLY A 417 13.80 1.93 10.63
C GLY A 417 14.81 2.17 11.76
N ASN A 418 14.67 1.44 12.88
CA ASN A 418 15.65 1.37 13.97
C ASN A 418 16.36 0.01 13.96
N GLY A 419 17.68 0.01 14.14
CA GLY A 419 18.49 -1.20 14.27
C GLY A 419 18.57 -1.70 15.72
N ASP A 420 19.38 -1.04 16.55
CA ASP A 420 19.47 -1.27 18.00
C ASP A 420 18.45 -0.39 18.74
N GLY A 421 17.41 -1.00 19.31
CA GLY A 421 16.34 -0.29 19.99
C GLY A 421 16.77 0.47 21.24
N ASN A 422 17.86 0.06 21.90
CA ASN A 422 18.39 0.78 23.06
C ASN A 422 19.23 2.02 22.68
N ARG A 423 19.81 2.02 21.49
CA ARG A 423 20.69 3.08 21.01
C ARG A 423 20.07 3.94 19.92
N HIS A 424 18.91 3.52 19.40
CA HIS A 424 18.25 4.14 18.26
C HIS A 424 19.18 4.29 17.04
N THR A 425 19.88 3.21 16.68
CA THR A 425 20.76 3.26 15.51
C THR A 425 19.94 3.11 14.22
N HIS A 426 20.35 3.82 13.18
CA HIS A 426 19.76 3.74 11.85
C HIS A 426 20.71 3.10 10.82
N ALA A 427 21.73 2.40 11.32
CA ALA A 427 22.69 1.63 10.55
C ALA A 427 22.52 0.14 10.85
N ASN A 428 22.88 -0.71 9.87
CA ASN A 428 22.75 -2.15 9.98
C ASN A 428 21.34 -2.61 10.41
N LEU A 429 20.35 -2.13 9.67
CA LEU A 429 18.94 -2.37 9.97
C LEU A 429 18.56 -3.85 9.89
N PRO A 430 17.61 -4.32 10.73
CA PRO A 430 17.13 -5.70 10.75
C PRO A 430 16.19 -5.98 9.57
N ILE A 431 16.76 -6.22 8.39
CA ILE A 431 16.00 -6.41 7.15
C ILE A 431 16.01 -7.85 6.70
N ILE A 432 14.82 -8.40 6.48
CA ILE A 432 14.58 -9.72 5.88
C ILE A 432 13.76 -9.51 4.61
N LEU A 433 14.16 -10.18 3.52
CA LEU A 433 13.36 -10.32 2.31
C LEU A 433 13.00 -11.78 2.14
N ALA A 434 11.72 -12.09 2.09
CA ALA A 434 11.19 -13.44 1.93
C ALA A 434 10.50 -13.61 0.58
N GLY A 435 10.58 -14.80 0.03
CA GLY A 435 9.90 -15.20 -1.20
C GLY A 435 10.85 -15.55 -2.33
N GLY A 436 10.28 -15.93 -3.47
CA GLY A 436 11.02 -16.32 -4.67
C GLY A 436 11.08 -15.22 -5.74
N GLY A 437 10.25 -14.18 -5.65
CA GLY A 437 10.16 -13.14 -6.66
C GLY A 437 9.93 -13.68 -8.08
N GLY A 438 9.16 -14.79 -8.20
CA GLY A 438 8.97 -15.48 -9.49
C GLY A 438 10.25 -16.08 -10.06
N GLY A 439 11.19 -16.50 -9.20
CA GLY A 439 12.49 -17.04 -9.57
C GLY A 439 13.59 -15.97 -9.72
N SER A 440 13.32 -14.71 -9.40
CA SER A 440 14.27 -13.61 -9.51
C SER A 440 15.04 -13.32 -8.21
N LEU A 441 14.67 -13.97 -7.09
CA LEU A 441 15.33 -13.81 -5.79
C LEU A 441 16.21 -15.01 -5.45
N ASN A 442 17.31 -14.74 -4.76
CA ASN A 442 18.29 -15.74 -4.28
C ASN A 442 18.08 -16.09 -2.80
N GLY A 443 17.06 -16.89 -2.48
CA GLY A 443 16.77 -17.29 -1.10
C GLY A 443 17.83 -18.14 -0.41
N GLY A 444 17.64 -18.36 0.91
CA GLY A 444 18.51 -19.19 1.74
C GLY A 444 19.86 -18.54 2.05
N ARG A 445 19.90 -17.22 2.32
CA ARG A 445 21.15 -16.46 2.47
C ARG A 445 21.11 -15.47 3.62
N TYR A 446 22.27 -15.34 4.28
CA TYR A 446 22.57 -14.20 5.15
C TYR A 446 23.70 -13.38 4.55
N VAL A 447 23.37 -12.25 3.96
CA VAL A 447 24.31 -11.39 3.21
C VAL A 447 24.72 -10.19 4.06
N LYS A 448 26.01 -9.98 4.24
CA LYS A 448 26.57 -8.84 4.96
C LYS A 448 27.14 -7.83 3.96
N HIS A 449 26.55 -6.67 3.89
CA HIS A 449 27.03 -5.56 3.08
C HIS A 449 27.95 -4.62 3.87
N PRO A 450 28.84 -3.88 3.20
CA PRO A 450 29.78 -2.95 3.85
C PRO A 450 29.14 -1.60 4.16
N SER A 451 27.96 -1.52 4.77
CA SER A 451 27.24 -0.25 4.98
C SER A 451 26.83 0.42 3.66
N VAL A 452 25.64 0.11 3.20
CA VAL A 452 25.03 0.68 1.98
C VAL A 452 23.62 1.17 2.26
N PRO A 453 23.10 2.16 1.50
CA PRO A 453 21.73 2.63 1.70
C PRO A 453 20.67 1.52 1.50
N LEU A 454 19.70 1.44 2.41
CA LEU A 454 18.53 0.55 2.28
C LEU A 454 17.78 0.79 0.97
N THR A 455 17.80 2.03 0.48
CA THR A 455 17.19 2.44 -0.78
C THR A 455 17.78 1.75 -2.02
N ASN A 456 18.99 1.19 -1.92
CA ASN A 456 19.58 0.32 -2.95
C ASN A 456 18.77 -0.97 -3.13
N LEU A 457 18.29 -1.58 -2.02
CA LEU A 457 17.37 -2.71 -2.06
C LEU A 457 16.05 -2.30 -2.72
N TYR A 458 15.51 -1.13 -2.39
CA TYR A 458 14.26 -0.65 -2.98
C TYR A 458 14.35 -0.48 -4.50
N LEU A 459 15.45 0.05 -5.03
CA LEU A 459 15.68 0.08 -6.48
C LEU A 459 15.65 -1.31 -7.11
N SER A 460 16.28 -2.29 -6.45
CA SER A 460 16.32 -3.68 -6.92
C SER A 460 14.94 -4.35 -6.91
N LEU A 461 14.07 -4.00 -5.93
CA LEU A 461 12.69 -4.48 -5.86
C LEU A 461 11.80 -3.79 -6.90
N MET A 462 11.97 -2.47 -7.12
CA MET A 462 11.25 -1.72 -8.15
C MET A 462 11.55 -2.26 -9.56
N ASP A 463 12.81 -2.59 -9.85
CA ASP A 463 13.20 -3.17 -11.14
C ASP A 463 12.47 -4.50 -11.40
N ARG A 464 12.34 -5.37 -10.38
CA ARG A 464 11.63 -6.65 -10.48
C ARG A 464 10.12 -6.49 -10.67
N MET A 465 9.52 -5.53 -10.00
CA MET A 465 8.10 -5.21 -10.20
C MET A 465 7.84 -4.63 -11.58
N GLY A 466 8.85 -4.13 -12.27
CA GLY A 466 8.75 -3.59 -13.61
C GLY A 466 8.03 -2.24 -13.69
N GLY A 467 7.47 -1.96 -14.85
CA GLY A 467 6.80 -0.71 -15.16
C GLY A 467 7.41 -0.02 -16.40
N PRO A 468 6.80 1.08 -16.90
CA PRO A 468 7.10 1.65 -18.21
C PRO A 468 8.54 2.18 -18.34
N GLU A 469 9.10 2.69 -17.24
CA GLU A 469 10.46 3.25 -17.23
C GLU A 469 11.21 2.76 -15.99
N ARG A 470 12.53 2.59 -16.12
CA ARG A 470 13.38 2.22 -15.00
C ARG A 470 13.56 3.42 -14.06
N VAL A 471 13.46 3.19 -12.76
CA VAL A 471 13.79 4.23 -11.76
C VAL A 471 15.31 4.24 -11.58
N GLU A 472 15.98 5.29 -12.01
CA GLU A 472 17.45 5.33 -11.97
C GLU A 472 17.99 5.70 -10.60
N HIS A 473 17.25 6.50 -9.84
CA HIS A 473 17.64 6.96 -8.51
C HIS A 473 16.43 7.04 -7.58
N PHE A 474 16.61 6.66 -6.33
CA PHE A 474 15.59 6.75 -5.29
C PHE A 474 16.21 7.25 -3.98
N ALA A 475 15.77 8.41 -3.52
CA ALA A 475 16.25 9.07 -2.29
C ALA A 475 17.79 9.10 -2.22
N ASP A 476 18.41 8.46 -1.22
CA ASP A 476 19.84 8.41 -0.99
C ASP A 476 20.54 7.23 -1.68
N SER A 477 19.85 6.52 -2.59
CA SER A 477 20.42 5.34 -3.26
C SER A 477 21.69 5.68 -4.04
N THR A 478 22.67 4.80 -3.95
CA THR A 478 23.95 4.87 -4.67
C THR A 478 24.03 3.88 -5.85
N GLY A 479 23.02 3.06 -6.03
CA GLY A 479 22.89 2.03 -7.07
C GLY A 479 21.88 0.97 -6.66
N ARG A 480 21.85 -0.15 -7.38
CA ARG A 480 21.06 -1.33 -7.02
C ARG A 480 21.83 -2.19 -6.04
N LEU A 481 21.11 -2.83 -5.12
CA LEU A 481 21.73 -3.85 -4.31
C LEU A 481 21.99 -5.09 -5.20
N GLU A 482 23.23 -5.50 -5.29
CA GLU A 482 23.61 -6.67 -6.09
C GLU A 482 23.21 -7.97 -5.39
N ASN A 483 22.99 -9.01 -6.17
CA ASN A 483 22.67 -10.36 -5.68
C ASN A 483 21.46 -10.47 -4.74
N VAL A 484 20.38 -9.72 -5.00
CA VAL A 484 19.09 -9.87 -4.31
C VAL A 484 18.30 -11.03 -4.89
#